data_12c9ee76bb6fc0543789cf8f48db3d65
#
_entry.id   12c9ee76bb6fc0543789cf8f48db3d65
#
_cell.length_a   1.000
_cell.length_b   1.000
_cell.length_c   1.000
_cell.angle_alpha   90.00
_cell.angle_beta   90.00
_cell.angle_gamma   90.00
#
_symmetry.space_group_name_H-M   'P 1'
#
loop_
_entity.id
_entity.type
_entity.pdbx_description
1 polymer ?
#
loop_
_entity_poly.entity_id
_entity_poly.type
_entity_poly.pdbx_seq_one_letter_code
_entity_poly.pdbx_strand_id
1 'polypeptide(L)'
;MPLFGPPDIRQLEAKRDAQGLIKALTFKDAAIRIAAAEALAPMKDPQAVEPLMGLLKDDHSGVRLAAVAALSARGGFRVVEPLVSALDDANPDVRTTAATAVYRRLMTDPDNETRWATATALGRIREATAVEPLVKAIMDADEGVRVAAIKALQAIGDIAAVLPLTIALAHEQVRQKTGRSSLAVERAATKALDALCDEKAIESLEAALSHDDADVREIAVRRLARIGSPQVAAPLAASLADDDPVIRRSAARGLSEIGWQPPADETGARYWAALREWRRCAEIGPAALPLLLSSFDHVDALEQGDIVAALVALHWKPAEASTTAAHFWAAQNRWDKCIEMGEPAVEALDRITGSAPKWRDRIGAAAALAELGQPRTMPFARLDLVQRALSILDSDQSGEDKRGLLEALLADERQFDPAVEEIEWCKCGYPAYKARKDRLREPLSDLLGFEQDSNTVKTYYCPSCDTRRATVGA
;
A
#
# COMPACT_ATOMS: atom_id res chain seq x y z
N MET A 1 30.31 -41.27 57.58
CA MET A 1 30.59 -39.90 58.12
C MET A 1 31.72 -39.31 57.27
N PRO A 2 31.58 -38.16 56.68
CA PRO A 2 32.72 -37.52 55.98
C PRO A 2 33.75 -37.14 57.04
N LEU A 3 35.00 -37.61 56.86
CA LEU A 3 36.17 -37.33 57.69
C LEU A 3 36.67 -35.84 57.61
N PHE A 4 35.99 -35.01 56.89
CA PHE A 4 36.30 -33.59 56.72
C PHE A 4 35.10 -32.74 57.08
N GLY A 5 35.33 -31.68 57.86
CA GLY A 5 34.29 -30.66 58.18
C GLY A 5 33.67 -30.01 56.95
N PRO A 6 32.72 -29.07 57.12
CA PRO A 6 32.14 -28.34 55.98
C PRO A 6 33.22 -27.67 55.13
N PRO A 7 33.09 -27.67 53.79
CA PRO A 7 34.09 -27.04 52.93
C PRO A 7 34.18 -25.54 53.22
N ASP A 8 35.40 -25.02 53.35
CA ASP A 8 35.66 -23.63 53.46
C ASP A 8 35.54 -22.93 52.07
N ILE A 9 34.35 -22.42 51.78
CA ILE A 9 34.06 -21.80 50.48
C ILE A 9 34.96 -20.59 50.19
N ARG A 10 35.28 -19.77 51.24
CA ARG A 10 36.17 -18.63 51.07
C ARG A 10 37.59 -19.02 50.68
N GLN A 11 38.08 -20.14 51.23
CA GLN A 11 39.41 -20.65 50.88
C GLN A 11 39.43 -21.21 49.45
N LEU A 12 38.34 -21.93 49.03
CA LEU A 12 38.20 -22.46 47.65
C LEU A 12 38.10 -21.31 46.64
N GLU A 13 37.36 -20.26 46.96
CA GLU A 13 37.21 -19.05 46.11
C GLU A 13 38.59 -18.33 45.99
N ALA A 14 39.28 -18.09 47.07
CA ALA A 14 40.63 -17.44 47.08
C ALA A 14 41.65 -18.21 46.25
N LYS A 15 41.57 -19.54 46.26
CA LYS A 15 42.42 -20.45 45.43
C LYS A 15 41.92 -20.62 44.00
N ARG A 16 40.75 -20.06 43.65
CA ARG A 16 40.08 -20.30 42.39
C ARG A 16 39.87 -21.80 42.07
N ASP A 17 39.61 -22.60 43.11
CA ASP A 17 39.38 -24.02 42.98
C ASP A 17 37.93 -24.32 42.55
N ALA A 18 37.70 -24.23 41.22
CA ALA A 18 36.38 -24.48 40.64
C ALA A 18 35.89 -25.90 40.93
N GLN A 19 36.77 -26.89 40.93
CA GLN A 19 36.40 -28.28 41.18
C GLN A 19 35.96 -28.53 42.64
N GLY A 20 36.65 -27.85 43.59
CA GLY A 20 36.25 -27.87 44.99
C GLY A 20 34.89 -27.22 45.21
N LEU A 21 34.61 -26.10 44.53
CA LEU A 21 33.35 -25.39 44.58
C LEU A 21 32.22 -26.21 43.90
N ILE A 22 32.49 -26.88 42.76
CA ILE A 22 31.50 -27.73 42.10
C ILE A 22 31.10 -28.89 43.04
N LYS A 23 32.05 -29.49 43.77
CA LYS A 23 31.71 -30.53 44.75
C LYS A 23 30.90 -29.96 45.90
N ALA A 24 31.10 -28.70 46.32
CA ALA A 24 30.34 -28.06 47.36
C ALA A 24 28.87 -27.77 46.96
N LEU A 25 28.53 -27.73 45.67
CA LEU A 25 27.14 -27.58 45.21
C LEU A 25 26.21 -28.72 45.62
N THR A 26 26.75 -29.88 45.98
CA THR A 26 25.98 -31.04 46.41
C THR A 26 25.95 -31.22 47.93
N PHE A 27 26.43 -30.23 48.70
CA PHE A 27 26.51 -30.33 50.14
C PHE A 27 25.12 -30.25 50.77
N LYS A 28 24.94 -30.90 51.97
CA LYS A 28 23.63 -30.96 52.65
C LYS A 28 23.11 -29.60 53.07
N ASP A 29 24.00 -28.70 53.51
CA ASP A 29 23.66 -27.37 53.98
C ASP A 29 23.41 -26.44 52.81
N ALA A 30 22.19 -25.86 52.77
CA ALA A 30 21.80 -24.93 51.71
C ALA A 30 22.68 -23.68 51.71
N ALA A 31 23.15 -23.21 52.83
CA ALA A 31 24.07 -22.04 52.89
C ALA A 31 25.36 -22.26 52.19
N ILE A 32 25.90 -23.50 52.28
CA ILE A 32 27.13 -23.90 51.56
C ILE A 32 26.87 -24.01 50.06
N ARG A 33 25.72 -24.59 49.62
CA ARG A 33 25.35 -24.64 48.19
C ARG A 33 25.20 -23.24 47.61
N ILE A 34 24.57 -22.32 48.35
CA ILE A 34 24.40 -20.90 47.93
C ILE A 34 25.80 -20.26 47.76
N ALA A 35 26.62 -20.29 48.79
CA ALA A 35 27.92 -19.67 48.76
C ALA A 35 28.81 -20.26 47.64
N ALA A 36 28.73 -21.57 47.41
CA ALA A 36 29.49 -22.23 46.32
C ALA A 36 28.98 -21.76 44.92
N ALA A 37 27.68 -21.63 44.70
CA ALA A 37 27.09 -21.11 43.47
C ALA A 37 27.52 -19.65 43.21
N GLU A 38 27.48 -18.80 44.25
CA GLU A 38 27.90 -17.39 44.17
C GLU A 38 29.41 -17.28 43.85
N ALA A 39 30.26 -18.08 44.50
CA ALA A 39 31.71 -18.11 44.25
C ALA A 39 32.04 -18.61 42.84
N LEU A 40 31.25 -19.50 42.27
CA LEU A 40 31.43 -19.99 40.90
C LEU A 40 31.02 -18.99 39.82
N ALA A 41 30.11 -18.05 40.12
CA ALA A 41 29.59 -17.10 39.12
C ALA A 41 30.71 -16.30 38.40
N PRO A 42 31.68 -15.66 39.07
CA PRO A 42 32.75 -14.92 38.42
C PRO A 42 33.80 -15.80 37.71
N MET A 43 33.92 -17.08 38.09
CA MET A 43 34.97 -17.96 37.55
C MET A 43 34.73 -18.41 36.10
N LYS A 44 33.50 -18.40 35.63
CA LYS A 44 33.09 -18.75 34.26
C LYS A 44 33.61 -20.13 33.81
N ASP A 45 33.88 -21.06 34.73
CA ASP A 45 34.32 -22.43 34.38
C ASP A 45 33.20 -23.18 33.65
N PRO A 46 33.41 -23.70 32.42
CA PRO A 46 32.39 -24.44 31.68
C PRO A 46 31.89 -25.70 32.39
N GLN A 47 32.72 -26.32 33.22
CA GLN A 47 32.35 -27.55 33.95
C GLN A 47 31.33 -27.30 35.06
N ALA A 48 31.18 -26.05 35.51
CA ALA A 48 30.18 -25.66 36.51
C ALA A 48 28.77 -25.50 35.94
N VAL A 49 28.59 -25.45 34.61
CA VAL A 49 27.28 -25.16 33.97
C VAL A 49 26.27 -26.26 34.34
N GLU A 50 26.57 -27.51 34.05
CA GLU A 50 25.67 -28.66 34.33
C GLU A 50 25.33 -28.78 35.85
N PRO A 51 26.32 -28.72 36.77
CA PRO A 51 26.03 -28.72 38.20
C PRO A 51 25.13 -27.56 38.66
N LEU A 52 25.35 -26.33 38.15
CA LEU A 52 24.52 -25.18 38.46
C LEU A 52 23.10 -25.33 37.89
N MET A 53 22.94 -25.91 36.69
CA MET A 53 21.63 -26.25 36.15
C MET A 53 20.87 -27.25 37.04
N GLY A 54 21.60 -28.22 37.63
CA GLY A 54 21.01 -29.12 38.62
C GLY A 54 20.40 -28.41 39.83
N LEU A 55 21.03 -27.33 40.30
CA LEU A 55 20.55 -26.53 41.43
C LEU A 55 19.25 -25.72 41.15
N LEU A 56 18.86 -25.58 39.92
CA LEU A 56 17.56 -24.95 39.58
C LEU A 56 16.35 -25.80 40.07
N LYS A 57 16.58 -27.04 40.44
CA LYS A 57 15.58 -27.95 40.98
C LYS A 57 15.75 -28.19 42.51
N ASP A 58 16.59 -27.38 43.17
CA ASP A 58 16.83 -27.49 44.58
C ASP A 58 15.57 -27.17 45.42
N ASP A 59 15.32 -27.86 46.51
CA ASP A 59 14.19 -27.65 47.38
C ASP A 59 14.21 -26.23 48.02
N HIS A 60 15.41 -25.69 48.23
CA HIS A 60 15.59 -24.39 48.86
C HIS A 60 15.62 -23.26 47.81
N SER A 61 14.67 -22.32 47.89
CA SER A 61 14.55 -21.22 46.95
C SER A 61 15.79 -20.34 46.83
N GLY A 62 16.51 -20.11 47.92
CA GLY A 62 17.77 -19.36 47.94
C GLY A 62 18.88 -20.05 47.10
N VAL A 63 18.89 -21.37 47.05
CA VAL A 63 19.83 -22.14 46.24
C VAL A 63 19.45 -21.99 44.76
N ARG A 64 18.15 -22.10 44.44
CA ARG A 64 17.70 -21.87 43.06
C ARG A 64 17.98 -20.44 42.60
N LEU A 65 17.80 -19.44 43.49
CA LEU A 65 18.13 -18.04 43.18
C LEU A 65 19.62 -17.86 42.88
N ALA A 66 20.51 -18.39 43.71
CA ALA A 66 21.95 -18.34 43.51
C ALA A 66 22.36 -19.05 42.20
N ALA A 67 21.72 -20.16 41.87
CA ALA A 67 21.92 -20.87 40.61
C ALA A 67 21.53 -20.03 39.40
N VAL A 68 20.36 -19.38 39.42
CA VAL A 68 19.92 -18.45 38.37
C VAL A 68 20.93 -17.31 38.21
N ALA A 69 21.37 -16.68 39.30
CA ALA A 69 22.32 -15.59 39.29
C ALA A 69 23.68 -16.06 38.67
N ALA A 70 24.18 -17.22 39.10
CA ALA A 70 25.42 -17.80 38.59
C ALA A 70 25.35 -18.15 37.09
N LEU A 71 24.25 -18.73 36.65
CA LEU A 71 24.00 -19.05 35.23
C LEU A 71 23.82 -17.78 34.39
N SER A 72 23.20 -16.75 34.97
CA SER A 72 23.02 -15.48 34.27
C SER A 72 24.32 -14.76 33.95
N ALA A 73 25.37 -14.96 34.71
CA ALA A 73 26.72 -14.41 34.48
C ALA A 73 27.49 -15.16 33.37
N ARG A 74 26.97 -16.27 32.89
CA ARG A 74 27.62 -17.12 31.87
C ARG A 74 26.98 -16.91 30.50
N GLY A 75 27.78 -16.95 29.44
CA GLY A 75 27.30 -16.89 28.05
C GLY A 75 26.85 -18.26 27.52
N GLY A 76 26.28 -18.24 26.31
CA GLY A 76 25.99 -19.43 25.51
C GLY A 76 24.55 -19.95 25.61
N PHE A 77 24.12 -20.61 24.56
CA PHE A 77 22.75 -21.06 24.38
C PHE A 77 22.30 -22.15 25.37
N ARG A 78 23.22 -22.95 25.90
CA ARG A 78 22.89 -24.07 26.82
C ARG A 78 22.20 -23.66 28.09
N VAL A 79 22.44 -22.46 28.57
CA VAL A 79 21.82 -21.95 29.80
C VAL A 79 20.48 -21.26 29.58
N VAL A 80 20.07 -21.08 28.29
CA VAL A 80 18.84 -20.37 27.92
C VAL A 80 17.60 -21.13 28.43
N GLU A 81 17.42 -22.40 28.03
CA GLU A 81 16.27 -23.20 28.43
C GLU A 81 16.10 -23.33 29.96
N PRO A 82 17.18 -23.65 30.73
CA PRO A 82 17.09 -23.64 32.18
C PRO A 82 16.67 -22.33 32.79
N LEU A 83 17.22 -21.20 32.31
CA LEU A 83 16.85 -19.88 32.81
C LEU A 83 15.41 -19.52 32.44
N VAL A 84 14.97 -19.90 31.24
CA VAL A 84 13.61 -19.70 30.79
C VAL A 84 12.65 -20.54 31.62
N SER A 85 13.00 -21.79 31.95
CA SER A 85 12.18 -22.63 32.85
C SER A 85 12.07 -22.04 34.26
N ALA A 86 13.06 -21.29 34.74
CA ALA A 86 13.01 -20.61 36.03
C ALA A 86 12.04 -19.40 36.06
N LEU A 87 11.49 -18.98 34.92
CA LEU A 87 10.43 -17.97 34.89
C LEU A 87 9.12 -18.47 35.54
N ASP A 88 8.94 -19.77 35.61
CA ASP A 88 7.77 -20.41 36.24
C ASP A 88 8.06 -20.93 37.67
N ASP A 89 9.14 -20.45 38.32
CA ASP A 89 9.49 -20.85 39.65
C ASP A 89 8.44 -20.43 40.67
N ALA A 90 8.22 -21.28 41.68
CA ALA A 90 7.28 -20.98 42.76
C ALA A 90 7.66 -19.69 43.53
N ASN A 91 8.95 -19.39 43.69
CA ASN A 91 9.45 -18.23 44.40
C ASN A 91 9.53 -16.99 43.50
N PRO A 92 8.95 -15.84 43.85
CA PRO A 92 8.93 -14.64 43.03
C PRO A 92 10.31 -14.04 42.76
N ASP A 93 11.26 -14.15 43.73
CA ASP A 93 12.60 -13.60 43.56
C ASP A 93 13.37 -14.39 42.49
N VAL A 94 13.17 -15.72 42.44
CA VAL A 94 13.74 -16.58 41.41
C VAL A 94 13.17 -16.21 40.04
N ARG A 95 11.85 -16.04 39.91
CA ARG A 95 11.21 -15.61 38.65
C ARG A 95 11.74 -14.28 38.18
N THR A 96 11.79 -13.28 39.08
CA THR A 96 12.25 -11.91 38.70
C THR A 96 13.71 -11.92 38.26
N THR A 97 14.58 -12.66 38.95
CA THR A 97 15.99 -12.78 38.59
C THR A 97 16.16 -13.52 37.27
N ALA A 98 15.42 -14.58 37.05
CA ALA A 98 15.40 -15.31 35.78
C ALA A 98 14.90 -14.41 34.62
N ALA A 99 13.82 -13.65 34.82
CA ALA A 99 13.29 -12.72 33.82
C ALA A 99 14.34 -11.68 33.43
N THR A 100 15.00 -11.04 34.41
CA THR A 100 16.07 -10.08 34.18
C THR A 100 17.21 -10.70 33.37
N ALA A 101 17.63 -11.91 33.70
CA ALA A 101 18.70 -12.62 33.01
C ALA A 101 18.34 -12.97 31.56
N VAL A 102 17.12 -13.51 31.35
CA VAL A 102 16.62 -13.93 30.03
C VAL A 102 16.42 -12.71 29.12
N TYR A 103 15.75 -11.66 29.61
CA TYR A 103 15.45 -10.47 28.80
C TYR A 103 16.73 -9.73 28.42
N ARG A 104 17.70 -9.62 29.35
CA ARG A 104 19.02 -9.07 29.04
C ARG A 104 19.71 -9.85 27.94
N ARG A 105 19.68 -11.20 27.96
CA ARG A 105 20.27 -12.03 26.92
C ARG A 105 19.63 -11.79 25.56
N LEU A 106 18.32 -11.74 25.52
CA LEU A 106 17.60 -11.45 24.26
C LEU A 106 18.06 -10.11 23.66
N MET A 107 18.28 -9.13 24.53
CA MET A 107 18.57 -7.75 24.06
C MET A 107 20.04 -7.48 23.79
N THR A 108 20.97 -8.12 24.52
CA THR A 108 22.38 -7.69 24.54
C THR A 108 23.41 -8.79 24.41
N ASP A 109 23.02 -10.06 24.30
CA ASP A 109 23.98 -11.12 24.10
C ASP A 109 24.67 -10.94 22.73
N PRO A 110 26.00 -10.94 22.67
CA PRO A 110 26.73 -10.76 21.41
C PRO A 110 26.48 -11.91 20.41
N ASP A 111 26.17 -13.09 20.93
CA ASP A 111 25.89 -14.27 20.10
C ASP A 111 24.41 -14.30 19.65
N ASN A 112 24.21 -14.22 18.33
CA ASN A 112 22.87 -14.25 17.74
C ASN A 112 22.17 -15.59 17.95
N GLU A 113 22.90 -16.71 18.03
CA GLU A 113 22.33 -18.03 18.32
C GLU A 113 21.71 -18.05 19.72
N THR A 114 22.37 -17.44 20.70
CA THR A 114 21.86 -17.28 22.07
C THR A 114 20.61 -16.39 22.08
N ARG A 115 20.59 -15.27 21.36
CA ARG A 115 19.41 -14.40 21.26
C ARG A 115 18.23 -15.12 20.57
N TRP A 116 18.51 -15.85 19.48
CA TRP A 116 17.53 -16.66 18.76
C TRP A 116 16.93 -17.73 19.67
N ALA A 117 17.76 -18.51 20.38
CA ALA A 117 17.31 -19.53 21.32
C ALA A 117 16.44 -18.94 22.44
N THR A 118 16.84 -17.77 22.94
CA THR A 118 16.08 -17.07 23.99
C THR A 118 14.71 -16.63 23.49
N ALA A 119 14.61 -16.03 22.31
CA ALA A 119 13.32 -15.66 21.71
C ALA A 119 12.41 -16.88 21.50
N THR A 120 13.00 -17.98 20.99
CA THR A 120 12.28 -19.23 20.74
C THR A 120 11.75 -19.85 22.04
N ALA A 121 12.58 -19.88 23.09
CA ALA A 121 12.20 -20.44 24.38
C ALA A 121 11.10 -19.62 25.07
N LEU A 122 11.15 -18.29 25.00
CA LEU A 122 10.10 -17.39 25.49
C LEU A 122 8.74 -17.64 24.80
N GLY A 123 8.76 -17.86 23.50
CA GLY A 123 7.55 -18.21 22.75
C GLY A 123 6.92 -19.54 23.16
N ARG A 124 7.71 -20.50 23.65
CA ARG A 124 7.22 -21.81 24.14
C ARG A 124 6.52 -21.68 25.49
N ILE A 125 6.99 -20.81 26.36
CA ILE A 125 6.38 -20.60 27.68
C ILE A 125 5.09 -19.77 27.59
N ARG A 126 4.96 -18.90 26.57
CA ARG A 126 3.80 -18.02 26.35
C ARG A 126 3.54 -17.06 27.51
N GLU A 127 4.58 -16.60 28.18
CA GLU A 127 4.50 -15.62 29.25
C GLU A 127 4.22 -14.22 28.68
N ALA A 128 3.16 -13.56 29.15
CA ALA A 128 2.80 -12.21 28.72
C ALA A 128 3.88 -11.17 29.04
N THR A 129 4.64 -11.37 30.11
CA THR A 129 5.77 -10.49 30.49
C THR A 129 6.91 -10.48 29.47
N ALA A 130 6.96 -11.47 28.58
CA ALA A 130 7.95 -11.54 27.50
C ALA A 130 7.59 -10.68 26.27
N VAL A 131 6.37 -10.12 26.20
CA VAL A 131 5.91 -9.36 25.01
C VAL A 131 6.81 -8.15 24.76
N GLU A 132 7.08 -7.31 25.77
CA GLU A 132 7.90 -6.10 25.58
C GLU A 132 9.34 -6.41 25.12
N PRO A 133 10.09 -7.35 25.76
CA PRO A 133 11.40 -7.75 25.23
C PRO A 133 11.36 -8.33 23.82
N LEU A 134 10.36 -9.13 23.48
CA LEU A 134 10.21 -9.69 22.14
C LEU A 134 9.87 -8.62 21.09
N VAL A 135 9.05 -7.64 21.44
CA VAL A 135 8.76 -6.46 20.60
C VAL A 135 10.05 -5.71 20.24
N LYS A 136 10.98 -5.54 21.19
CA LYS A 136 12.29 -4.95 20.89
C LYS A 136 13.12 -5.87 19.96
N ALA A 137 13.05 -7.18 20.15
CA ALA A 137 13.83 -8.17 19.38
C ALA A 137 13.34 -8.34 17.93
N ILE A 138 12.12 -7.90 17.57
CA ILE A 138 11.69 -7.88 16.16
C ILE A 138 12.50 -6.91 15.29
N MET A 139 13.27 -6.02 15.89
CA MET A 139 14.19 -5.10 15.23
C MET A 139 15.66 -5.53 15.32
N ASP A 140 15.95 -6.76 15.78
CA ASP A 140 17.31 -7.30 15.89
C ASP A 140 18.06 -7.24 14.55
N ALA A 141 19.40 -7.08 14.63
CA ALA A 141 20.24 -7.09 13.45
C ALA A 141 20.20 -8.43 12.70
N ASP A 142 20.11 -9.55 13.44
CA ASP A 142 20.05 -10.90 12.89
C ASP A 142 18.62 -11.27 12.46
N GLU A 143 18.49 -11.78 11.23
CA GLU A 143 17.22 -12.17 10.65
C GLU A 143 16.55 -13.33 11.43
N GLY A 144 17.34 -14.32 11.84
CA GLY A 144 16.86 -15.48 12.59
C GLY A 144 16.24 -15.06 13.92
N VAL A 145 16.86 -14.09 14.62
CA VAL A 145 16.34 -13.51 15.87
C VAL A 145 15.03 -12.79 15.64
N ARG A 146 14.95 -11.94 14.59
CA ARG A 146 13.69 -11.26 14.24
C ARG A 146 12.55 -12.25 14.00
N VAL A 147 12.80 -13.29 13.18
CA VAL A 147 11.80 -14.33 12.87
C VAL A 147 11.38 -15.10 14.14
N ALA A 148 12.34 -15.42 15.02
CA ALA A 148 12.05 -16.12 16.28
C ALA A 148 11.19 -15.25 17.21
N ALA A 149 11.53 -13.97 17.34
CA ALA A 149 10.75 -13.02 18.16
C ALA A 149 9.31 -12.88 17.64
N ILE A 150 9.11 -12.74 16.34
CA ILE A 150 7.78 -12.65 15.71
C ILE A 150 6.96 -13.92 15.98
N LYS A 151 7.56 -15.11 15.80
CA LYS A 151 6.89 -16.38 16.09
C LYS A 151 6.57 -16.55 17.57
N ALA A 152 7.44 -16.04 18.44
CA ALA A 152 7.20 -16.05 19.89
C ALA A 152 6.00 -15.16 20.25
N LEU A 153 5.93 -13.95 19.71
CA LEU A 153 4.77 -13.04 19.88
C LEU A 153 3.48 -13.68 19.36
N GLN A 154 3.53 -14.32 18.20
CA GLN A 154 2.39 -15.09 17.67
C GLN A 154 1.96 -16.20 18.64
N ALA A 155 2.90 -16.94 19.23
CA ALA A 155 2.60 -18.04 20.14
C ALA A 155 2.04 -17.56 21.48
N ILE A 156 2.50 -16.40 21.97
CA ILE A 156 1.97 -15.74 23.18
C ILE A 156 0.51 -15.30 22.95
N GLY A 157 0.21 -14.75 21.78
CA GLY A 157 -1.16 -14.38 21.43
C GLY A 157 -1.63 -13.03 22.04
N ASP A 158 -0.71 -12.19 22.51
CA ASP A 158 -1.06 -10.90 23.10
C ASP A 158 -1.28 -9.84 22.01
N ILE A 159 -2.43 -9.16 22.09
CA ILE A 159 -2.82 -8.09 21.14
C ILE A 159 -1.88 -6.88 21.19
N ALA A 160 -1.15 -6.66 22.27
CA ALA A 160 -0.14 -5.61 22.38
C ALA A 160 0.99 -5.75 21.33
N ALA A 161 1.15 -6.96 20.75
CA ALA A 161 2.09 -7.21 19.67
C ALA A 161 1.59 -6.72 18.29
N VAL A 162 0.31 -6.43 18.12
CA VAL A 162 -0.30 -6.11 16.79
C VAL A 162 0.32 -4.86 16.17
N LEU A 163 0.36 -3.74 16.90
CA LEU A 163 0.96 -2.50 16.39
C LEU A 163 2.47 -2.67 16.09
N PRO A 164 3.31 -3.20 16.98
CA PRO A 164 4.72 -3.45 16.68
C PRO A 164 4.94 -4.37 15.47
N LEU A 165 4.14 -5.42 15.32
CA LEU A 165 4.22 -6.32 14.15
C LEU A 165 3.78 -5.64 12.86
N THR A 166 2.80 -4.74 12.92
CA THR A 166 2.38 -3.92 11.79
C THR A 166 3.51 -3.02 11.31
N ILE A 167 4.20 -2.34 12.25
CA ILE A 167 5.37 -1.49 11.97
C ILE A 167 6.52 -2.32 11.39
N ALA A 168 6.81 -3.48 11.97
CA ALA A 168 7.87 -4.36 11.48
C ALA A 168 7.60 -4.84 10.04
N LEU A 169 6.35 -5.17 9.73
CA LEU A 169 5.94 -5.57 8.37
C LEU A 169 6.10 -4.42 7.37
N ALA A 170 5.71 -3.20 7.74
CA ALA A 170 5.90 -2.00 6.91
C ALA A 170 7.38 -1.77 6.61
N HIS A 171 8.24 -1.82 7.63
CA HIS A 171 9.68 -1.69 7.44
C HIS A 171 10.27 -2.76 6.51
N GLU A 172 9.82 -4.01 6.56
CA GLU A 172 10.29 -5.05 5.64
C GLU A 172 9.80 -4.80 4.20
N GLN A 173 8.61 -4.25 3.98
CA GLN A 173 8.12 -3.85 2.66
C GLN A 173 8.95 -2.70 2.06
N VAL A 174 9.34 -1.72 2.87
CA VAL A 174 10.29 -0.67 2.45
C VAL A 174 11.65 -1.26 2.09
N ARG A 175 12.18 -2.19 2.89
CA ARG A 175 13.42 -2.91 2.58
C ARG A 175 13.33 -3.72 1.29
N GLN A 176 12.15 -4.27 0.96
CA GLN A 176 11.91 -4.97 -0.29
C GLN A 176 12.12 -4.06 -1.50
N LYS A 177 11.65 -2.83 -1.45
CA LYS A 177 11.86 -1.81 -2.50
C LYS A 177 13.37 -1.54 -2.74
N THR A 178 14.22 -1.78 -1.74
CA THR A 178 15.68 -1.57 -1.80
C THR A 178 16.50 -2.86 -1.99
N GLY A 179 15.85 -4.01 -2.17
CA GLY A 179 16.51 -5.31 -2.34
C GLY A 179 17.17 -5.87 -1.08
N ARG A 180 16.84 -5.35 0.10
CA ARG A 180 17.40 -5.74 1.41
C ARG A 180 16.39 -6.43 2.33
N SER A 181 15.20 -6.79 1.82
CA SER A 181 14.16 -7.43 2.63
C SER A 181 14.45 -8.88 2.92
N SER A 182 13.91 -9.34 4.05
CA SER A 182 13.84 -10.74 4.38
C SER A 182 12.42 -11.27 4.15
N LEU A 183 12.26 -12.12 3.13
CA LEU A 183 11.00 -12.80 2.86
C LEU A 183 10.55 -13.66 4.05
N ALA A 184 11.50 -14.14 4.88
CA ALA A 184 11.19 -14.93 6.06
C ALA A 184 10.55 -14.09 7.16
N VAL A 185 11.05 -12.86 7.38
CA VAL A 185 10.50 -11.89 8.35
C VAL A 185 9.11 -11.44 7.90
N GLU A 186 8.97 -11.07 6.63
CA GLU A 186 7.68 -10.64 6.05
C GLU A 186 6.59 -11.73 6.21
N ARG A 187 6.92 -12.98 5.83
CA ARG A 187 6.01 -14.11 6.00
C ARG A 187 5.66 -14.39 7.46
N ALA A 188 6.64 -14.30 8.36
CA ALA A 188 6.42 -14.50 9.77
C ALA A 188 5.50 -13.42 10.35
N ALA A 189 5.75 -12.14 10.05
CA ALA A 189 4.95 -11.01 10.50
C ALA A 189 3.52 -11.07 9.95
N THR A 190 3.38 -11.38 8.64
CA THR A 190 2.06 -11.56 8.02
C THR A 190 1.27 -12.66 8.71
N LYS A 191 1.88 -13.83 8.95
CA LYS A 191 1.24 -14.96 9.62
C LYS A 191 0.89 -14.66 11.08
N ALA A 192 1.75 -13.93 11.78
CA ALA A 192 1.49 -13.51 13.16
C ALA A 192 0.29 -12.56 13.23
N LEU A 193 0.25 -11.56 12.34
CA LEU A 193 -0.89 -10.65 12.25
C LEU A 193 -2.18 -11.36 11.82
N ASP A 194 -2.11 -12.33 10.90
CA ASP A 194 -3.28 -13.15 10.52
C ASP A 194 -3.85 -13.94 11.70
N ALA A 195 -3.00 -14.32 12.65
CA ALA A 195 -3.42 -15.05 13.85
C ALA A 195 -3.91 -14.16 15.00
N LEU A 196 -3.42 -12.91 15.08
CA LEU A 196 -3.71 -11.97 16.18
C LEU A 196 -4.81 -10.97 15.85
N CYS A 197 -5.06 -10.68 14.56
CA CYS A 197 -6.03 -9.68 14.14
C CYS A 197 -7.44 -10.28 14.11
N ASP A 198 -8.06 -10.35 15.28
CA ASP A 198 -9.50 -10.56 15.48
C ASP A 198 -10.17 -9.25 15.92
N GLU A 199 -11.44 -9.31 16.35
CA GLU A 199 -12.19 -8.14 16.83
C GLU A 199 -11.50 -7.42 18.00
N LYS A 200 -10.72 -8.12 18.82
CA LYS A 200 -10.00 -7.53 19.96
C LYS A 200 -8.83 -6.67 19.53
N ALA A 201 -8.31 -6.91 18.31
CA ALA A 201 -7.19 -6.15 17.77
C ALA A 201 -7.61 -4.82 17.13
N ILE A 202 -8.91 -4.52 17.01
CA ILE A 202 -9.41 -3.31 16.35
C ILE A 202 -8.78 -2.06 16.96
N GLU A 203 -8.78 -1.90 18.29
CA GLU A 203 -8.19 -0.74 18.96
C GLU A 203 -6.69 -0.57 18.66
N SER A 204 -5.93 -1.68 18.64
CA SER A 204 -4.50 -1.64 18.29
C SER A 204 -4.26 -1.26 16.83
N LEU A 205 -5.15 -1.69 15.92
CA LEU A 205 -5.09 -1.31 14.51
C LEU A 205 -5.54 0.13 14.29
N GLU A 206 -6.52 0.64 15.04
CA GLU A 206 -6.92 2.06 15.04
C GLU A 206 -5.74 2.97 15.43
N ALA A 207 -4.96 2.58 16.45
CA ALA A 207 -3.74 3.29 16.79
C ALA A 207 -2.73 3.33 15.61
N ALA A 208 -2.65 2.24 14.84
CA ALA A 208 -1.79 2.18 13.65
C ALA A 208 -2.29 3.07 12.49
N LEU A 209 -3.58 3.39 12.40
CA LEU A 209 -4.12 4.32 11.40
C LEU A 209 -3.64 5.76 11.58
N SER A 210 -3.18 6.13 12.77
CA SER A 210 -2.64 7.46 13.07
C SER A 210 -1.11 7.53 12.95
N HIS A 211 -0.47 6.49 12.42
CA HIS A 211 0.98 6.44 12.30
C HIS A 211 1.47 7.34 11.14
N ASP A 212 2.64 8.00 11.33
CA ASP A 212 3.23 8.90 10.31
C ASP A 212 3.56 8.17 9.00
N ASP A 213 4.02 6.92 9.10
CA ASP A 213 4.36 6.08 7.95
C ASP A 213 3.11 5.55 7.25
N ALA A 214 2.95 5.89 5.98
CA ALA A 214 1.82 5.46 5.14
C ALA A 214 1.77 3.93 4.94
N ASP A 215 2.90 3.24 4.85
CA ASP A 215 2.95 1.79 4.72
C ASP A 215 2.35 1.10 5.97
N VAL A 216 2.56 1.69 7.18
CA VAL A 216 1.94 1.21 8.44
C VAL A 216 0.41 1.40 8.40
N ARG A 217 -0.06 2.60 8.00
CA ARG A 217 -1.49 2.89 7.89
C ARG A 217 -2.18 1.98 6.86
N GLU A 218 -1.53 1.74 5.71
CA GLU A 218 -2.06 0.85 4.67
C GLU A 218 -2.24 -0.59 5.18
N ILE A 219 -1.24 -1.12 5.91
CA ILE A 219 -1.33 -2.45 6.50
C ILE A 219 -2.49 -2.49 7.51
N ALA A 220 -2.63 -1.47 8.36
CA ALA A 220 -3.71 -1.40 9.34
C ALA A 220 -5.09 -1.41 8.68
N VAL A 221 -5.30 -0.60 7.64
CA VAL A 221 -6.55 -0.60 6.85
C VAL A 221 -6.85 -1.97 6.28
N ARG A 222 -5.86 -2.62 5.65
CA ARG A 222 -6.04 -3.97 5.09
C ARG A 222 -6.34 -5.03 6.15
N ARG A 223 -5.77 -4.89 7.35
CA ARG A 223 -6.06 -5.80 8.48
C ARG A 223 -7.47 -5.59 9.02
N LEU A 224 -7.88 -4.34 9.22
CA LEU A 224 -9.25 -4.01 9.62
C LEU A 224 -10.27 -4.55 8.61
N ALA A 225 -10.06 -4.33 7.32
CA ALA A 225 -10.93 -4.86 6.28
C ALA A 225 -11.06 -6.40 6.35
N ARG A 226 -9.97 -7.13 6.62
CA ARG A 226 -9.99 -8.60 6.75
C ARG A 226 -10.71 -9.12 7.99
N ILE A 227 -10.82 -8.35 9.06
CA ILE A 227 -11.62 -8.72 10.23
C ILE A 227 -13.10 -8.87 9.83
N GLY A 228 -13.58 -8.02 8.90
CA GLY A 228 -14.91 -8.16 8.31
C GLY A 228 -16.08 -7.91 9.28
N SER A 229 -15.80 -7.46 10.50
CA SER A 229 -16.81 -7.14 11.51
C SER A 229 -17.42 -5.75 11.24
N PRO A 230 -18.72 -5.52 11.52
CA PRO A 230 -19.31 -4.19 11.44
C PRO A 230 -18.61 -3.12 12.29
N GLN A 231 -17.89 -3.52 13.32
CA GLN A 231 -17.15 -2.61 14.21
C GLN A 231 -16.01 -1.88 13.50
N VAL A 232 -15.46 -2.45 12.41
CA VAL A 232 -14.39 -1.80 11.63
C VAL A 232 -14.90 -0.69 10.71
N ALA A 233 -16.22 -0.48 10.59
CA ALA A 233 -16.79 0.50 9.69
C ALA A 233 -16.36 1.94 10.02
N ALA A 234 -16.34 2.31 11.29
CA ALA A 234 -15.96 3.66 11.72
C ALA A 234 -14.47 3.97 11.45
N PRO A 235 -13.49 3.13 11.85
CA PRO A 235 -12.09 3.37 11.53
C PRO A 235 -11.78 3.33 10.03
N LEU A 236 -12.41 2.44 9.25
CA LEU A 236 -12.26 2.43 7.80
C LEU A 236 -12.87 3.68 7.15
N ALA A 237 -14.02 4.17 7.63
CA ALA A 237 -14.62 5.41 7.14
C ALA A 237 -13.74 6.63 7.45
N ALA A 238 -13.10 6.68 8.60
CA ALA A 238 -12.13 7.72 8.93
C ALA A 238 -10.94 7.71 7.96
N SER A 239 -10.46 6.51 7.56
CA SER A 239 -9.36 6.35 6.59
C SER A 239 -9.68 6.79 5.16
N LEU A 240 -10.95 7.09 4.84
CA LEU A 240 -11.33 7.73 3.56
C LEU A 240 -10.82 9.17 3.44
N ALA A 241 -10.38 9.77 4.54
CA ALA A 241 -9.78 11.10 4.59
C ALA A 241 -8.25 11.08 4.56
N ASP A 242 -7.61 9.92 4.46
CA ASP A 242 -6.15 9.79 4.42
C ASP A 242 -5.55 10.54 3.22
N ASP A 243 -4.36 11.11 3.39
CA ASP A 243 -3.68 11.83 2.30
C ASP A 243 -3.25 10.87 1.17
N ASP A 244 -2.95 9.60 1.50
CA ASP A 244 -2.53 8.59 0.53
C ASP A 244 -3.74 7.99 -0.21
N PRO A 245 -3.79 8.10 -1.56
CA PRO A 245 -4.88 7.54 -2.36
C PRO A 245 -4.99 6.01 -2.31
N VAL A 246 -3.90 5.30 -2.01
CA VAL A 246 -3.90 3.83 -1.89
C VAL A 246 -4.64 3.43 -0.61
N ILE A 247 -4.42 4.17 0.47
CA ILE A 247 -5.10 3.96 1.76
C ILE A 247 -6.58 4.24 1.61
N ARG A 248 -6.96 5.39 1.02
CA ARG A 248 -8.38 5.72 0.76
C ARG A 248 -9.08 4.62 -0.03
N ARG A 249 -8.43 4.12 -1.10
CA ARG A 249 -9.00 3.04 -1.93
C ARG A 249 -9.12 1.73 -1.17
N SER A 250 -8.13 1.37 -0.36
CA SER A 250 -8.16 0.16 0.46
C SER A 250 -9.27 0.22 1.52
N ALA A 251 -9.47 1.38 2.15
CA ALA A 251 -10.55 1.63 3.09
C ALA A 251 -11.93 1.50 2.43
N ALA A 252 -12.11 2.13 1.26
CA ALA A 252 -13.37 2.04 0.52
C ALA A 252 -13.72 0.61 0.10
N ARG A 253 -12.74 -0.18 -0.34
CA ARG A 253 -12.94 -1.61 -0.64
C ARG A 253 -13.32 -2.41 0.59
N GLY A 254 -12.61 -2.20 1.73
CA GLY A 254 -12.96 -2.87 2.98
C GLY A 254 -14.38 -2.54 3.45
N LEU A 255 -14.80 -1.28 3.33
CA LEU A 255 -16.18 -0.86 3.61
C LEU A 255 -17.21 -1.53 2.68
N SER A 256 -16.87 -1.68 1.40
CA SER A 256 -17.70 -2.40 0.43
C SER A 256 -17.87 -3.88 0.80
N GLU A 257 -16.79 -4.54 1.23
CA GLU A 257 -16.80 -5.97 1.61
C GLU A 257 -17.70 -6.26 2.82
N ILE A 258 -17.77 -5.33 3.78
CA ILE A 258 -18.68 -5.45 4.93
C ILE A 258 -20.11 -4.97 4.66
N GLY A 259 -20.40 -4.56 3.42
CA GLY A 259 -21.73 -4.07 3.03
C GLY A 259 -22.10 -2.70 3.62
N TRP A 260 -21.10 -1.89 3.97
CA TRP A 260 -21.33 -0.56 4.52
C TRP A 260 -22.05 0.34 3.50
N GLN A 261 -23.04 1.12 3.99
CA GLN A 261 -23.80 2.05 3.15
C GLN A 261 -23.23 3.47 3.32
N PRO A 262 -22.72 4.08 2.23
CA PRO A 262 -22.18 5.43 2.31
C PRO A 262 -23.29 6.44 2.62
N PRO A 263 -23.09 7.34 3.61
CA PRO A 263 -24.05 8.40 3.93
C PRO A 263 -24.07 9.46 2.84
N ALA A 264 -25.14 10.25 2.80
CA ALA A 264 -25.28 11.35 1.84
C ALA A 264 -24.55 12.63 2.32
N ASP A 265 -23.26 12.50 2.62
CA ASP A 265 -22.39 13.57 3.11
C ASP A 265 -20.98 13.49 2.50
N GLU A 266 -20.04 14.26 3.02
CA GLU A 266 -18.64 14.27 2.57
C GLU A 266 -17.97 12.90 2.68
N THR A 267 -18.30 12.10 3.70
CA THR A 267 -17.75 10.75 3.88
C THR A 267 -18.19 9.82 2.76
N GLY A 268 -19.48 9.87 2.39
CA GLY A 268 -19.98 9.10 1.25
C GLY A 268 -19.39 9.57 -0.08
N ALA A 269 -19.17 10.88 -0.25
CA ALA A 269 -18.49 11.41 -1.42
C ALA A 269 -17.05 10.89 -1.52
N ARG A 270 -16.29 10.89 -0.42
CA ARG A 270 -14.93 10.34 -0.34
C ARG A 270 -14.89 8.85 -0.66
N TYR A 271 -15.89 8.09 -0.18
CA TYR A 271 -16.01 6.67 -0.48
C TYR A 271 -16.13 6.42 -1.99
N TRP A 272 -17.06 7.09 -2.68
CA TRP A 272 -17.25 6.92 -4.11
C TRP A 272 -16.07 7.44 -4.93
N ALA A 273 -15.46 8.55 -4.52
CA ALA A 273 -14.25 9.07 -5.16
C ALA A 273 -13.05 8.13 -5.02
N ALA A 274 -12.86 7.48 -3.86
CA ALA A 274 -11.81 6.49 -3.66
C ALA A 274 -11.98 5.25 -4.56
N LEU A 275 -13.22 4.88 -4.91
CA LEU A 275 -13.57 3.83 -5.86
C LEU A 275 -13.58 4.31 -7.32
N ARG A 276 -13.38 5.63 -7.56
CA ARG A 276 -13.47 6.29 -8.88
C ARG A 276 -14.86 6.20 -9.51
N GLU A 277 -15.90 6.08 -8.69
CA GLU A 277 -17.31 6.06 -9.09
C GLU A 277 -17.89 7.50 -9.11
N TRP A 278 -17.37 8.33 -10.03
CA TRP A 278 -17.62 9.77 -10.06
C TRP A 278 -19.10 10.13 -10.20
N ARG A 279 -19.88 9.33 -10.92
CA ARG A 279 -21.33 9.53 -11.07
C ARG A 279 -22.06 9.38 -9.73
N ARG A 280 -21.71 8.33 -8.97
CA ARG A 280 -22.28 8.12 -7.63
C ARG A 280 -21.83 9.18 -6.64
N CYS A 281 -20.65 9.74 -6.83
CA CYS A 281 -20.20 10.90 -6.09
C CYS A 281 -21.15 12.09 -6.29
N ALA A 282 -21.60 12.33 -7.52
CA ALA A 282 -22.58 13.38 -7.80
C ALA A 282 -23.97 13.14 -7.19
N GLU A 283 -24.40 11.88 -7.02
CA GLU A 283 -25.66 11.53 -6.35
C GLU A 283 -25.69 11.94 -4.87
N ILE A 284 -24.52 12.10 -4.24
CA ILE A 284 -24.39 12.65 -2.87
C ILE A 284 -24.84 14.11 -2.80
N GLY A 285 -24.79 14.84 -3.93
CA GLY A 285 -25.19 16.24 -3.99
C GLY A 285 -24.04 17.23 -3.72
N PRO A 286 -24.33 18.45 -3.22
CA PRO A 286 -23.35 19.54 -3.11
C PRO A 286 -22.14 19.21 -2.23
N ALA A 287 -22.24 18.27 -1.30
CA ALA A 287 -21.14 17.84 -0.44
C ALA A 287 -19.98 17.21 -1.23
N ALA A 288 -20.26 16.66 -2.43
CA ALA A 288 -19.23 16.08 -3.30
C ALA A 288 -18.42 17.12 -4.10
N LEU A 289 -18.93 18.35 -4.22
CA LEU A 289 -18.37 19.38 -5.11
C LEU A 289 -16.88 19.70 -4.81
N PRO A 290 -16.47 19.98 -3.55
CA PRO A 290 -15.05 20.27 -3.27
C PRO A 290 -14.12 19.13 -3.67
N LEU A 291 -14.57 17.88 -3.45
CA LEU A 291 -13.80 16.69 -3.76
C LEU A 291 -13.67 16.45 -5.27
N LEU A 292 -14.76 16.61 -6.03
CA LEU A 292 -14.74 16.50 -7.49
C LEU A 292 -13.77 17.53 -8.10
N LEU A 293 -13.81 18.77 -7.61
CA LEU A 293 -12.92 19.83 -8.07
C LEU A 293 -11.46 19.56 -7.74
N SER A 294 -11.15 19.13 -6.52
CA SER A 294 -9.77 18.82 -6.11
C SER A 294 -9.22 17.57 -6.79
N SER A 295 -10.07 16.63 -7.19
CA SER A 295 -9.66 15.41 -7.88
C SER A 295 -9.37 15.62 -9.37
N PHE A 296 -9.94 16.66 -9.97
CA PHE A 296 -9.97 16.86 -11.42
C PHE A 296 -8.56 16.92 -12.05
N ASP A 297 -7.62 17.61 -11.41
CA ASP A 297 -6.25 17.78 -11.92
C ASP A 297 -5.34 16.56 -11.67
N HIS A 298 -5.83 15.56 -10.92
CA HIS A 298 -5.06 14.38 -10.49
C HIS A 298 -5.46 13.08 -11.18
N VAL A 299 -6.35 13.15 -12.16
CA VAL A 299 -6.89 12.00 -12.89
C VAL A 299 -6.58 12.10 -14.39
N ASP A 300 -6.70 10.99 -15.10
CA ASP A 300 -6.50 10.98 -16.55
C ASP A 300 -7.67 11.63 -17.32
N ALA A 301 -7.48 11.81 -18.64
CA ALA A 301 -8.44 12.50 -19.49
C ALA A 301 -9.83 11.82 -19.53
N LEU A 302 -9.88 10.48 -19.40
CA LEU A 302 -11.12 9.73 -19.40
C LEU A 302 -11.92 10.00 -18.11
N GLU A 303 -11.24 9.90 -16.98
CA GLU A 303 -11.83 10.19 -15.66
C GLU A 303 -12.22 11.66 -15.51
N GLN A 304 -11.45 12.59 -16.11
CA GLN A 304 -11.83 14.00 -16.18
C GLN A 304 -13.21 14.19 -16.87
N GLY A 305 -13.48 13.41 -17.92
CA GLY A 305 -14.79 13.40 -18.57
C GLY A 305 -15.91 12.94 -17.64
N ASP A 306 -15.67 11.91 -16.83
CA ASP A 306 -16.63 11.43 -15.84
C ASP A 306 -16.84 12.44 -14.69
N ILE A 307 -15.78 13.11 -14.23
CA ILE A 307 -15.88 14.20 -13.24
C ILE A 307 -16.65 15.37 -13.81
N VAL A 308 -16.40 15.76 -15.06
CA VAL A 308 -17.19 16.83 -15.73
C VAL A 308 -18.67 16.45 -15.78
N ALA A 309 -18.99 15.21 -16.14
CA ALA A 309 -20.39 14.75 -16.15
C ALA A 309 -21.02 14.85 -14.75
N ALA A 310 -20.26 14.50 -13.70
CA ALA A 310 -20.69 14.67 -12.31
C ALA A 310 -20.91 16.14 -11.93
N LEU A 311 -19.99 17.03 -12.31
CA LEU A 311 -20.11 18.47 -12.07
C LEU A 311 -21.31 19.09 -12.81
N VAL A 312 -21.60 18.63 -14.03
CA VAL A 312 -22.78 19.05 -14.81
C VAL A 312 -24.05 18.60 -14.11
N ALA A 313 -24.11 17.35 -13.62
CA ALA A 313 -25.25 16.82 -12.88
C ALA A 313 -25.52 17.61 -11.58
N LEU A 314 -24.48 18.15 -10.94
CA LEU A 314 -24.58 19.02 -9.78
C LEU A 314 -24.93 20.50 -10.15
N HIS A 315 -25.16 20.80 -11.44
CA HIS A 315 -25.39 22.14 -11.93
C HIS A 315 -24.26 23.15 -11.60
N TRP A 316 -23.04 22.64 -11.39
CA TRP A 316 -21.89 23.48 -11.12
C TRP A 316 -21.51 24.28 -12.37
N LYS A 317 -21.10 25.53 -12.16
CA LYS A 317 -20.54 26.41 -13.22
C LYS A 317 -19.28 27.08 -12.68
N PRO A 318 -18.19 27.12 -13.45
CA PRO A 318 -17.02 27.91 -13.07
C PRO A 318 -17.36 29.37 -12.83
N ALA A 319 -16.95 29.92 -11.70
CA ALA A 319 -17.15 31.34 -11.35
C ALA A 319 -16.04 32.22 -11.93
N GLU A 320 -14.84 31.69 -12.07
CA GLU A 320 -13.64 32.42 -12.50
C GLU A 320 -12.85 31.60 -13.54
N ALA A 321 -12.01 32.30 -14.33
CA ALA A 321 -11.09 31.66 -15.24
C ALA A 321 -9.98 30.94 -14.47
N SER A 322 -9.93 29.62 -14.57
CA SER A 322 -8.94 28.73 -13.97
C SER A 322 -8.65 27.57 -14.90
N THR A 323 -7.55 26.86 -14.67
CA THR A 323 -7.22 25.62 -15.41
C THR A 323 -8.35 24.59 -15.31
N THR A 324 -8.92 24.39 -14.13
CA THR A 324 -10.06 23.49 -13.92
C THR A 324 -11.30 23.94 -14.71
N ALA A 325 -11.58 25.26 -14.75
CA ALA A 325 -12.68 25.82 -15.55
C ALA A 325 -12.43 25.61 -17.05
N ALA A 326 -11.19 25.78 -17.49
CA ALA A 326 -10.80 25.54 -18.88
C ALA A 326 -11.02 24.08 -19.28
N HIS A 327 -10.56 23.13 -18.46
CA HIS A 327 -10.80 21.71 -18.68
C HIS A 327 -12.29 21.35 -18.66
N PHE A 328 -13.06 21.95 -17.75
CA PHE A 328 -14.51 21.77 -17.67
C PHE A 328 -15.22 22.22 -18.96
N TRP A 329 -14.88 23.40 -19.49
CA TRP A 329 -15.48 23.88 -20.75
C TRP A 329 -14.97 23.11 -21.95
N ALA A 330 -13.69 22.77 -21.96
CA ALA A 330 -13.08 21.99 -23.04
C ALA A 330 -13.68 20.58 -23.13
N ALA A 331 -13.91 19.90 -22.02
CA ALA A 331 -14.55 18.60 -21.98
C ALA A 331 -16.03 18.62 -22.44
N GLN A 332 -16.68 19.78 -22.41
CA GLN A 332 -18.03 19.99 -22.95
C GLN A 332 -18.02 20.57 -24.38
N ASN A 333 -16.86 20.62 -25.02
CA ASN A 333 -16.69 21.22 -26.37
C ASN A 333 -17.14 22.68 -26.49
N ARG A 334 -17.08 23.42 -25.35
CA ARG A 334 -17.42 24.84 -25.30
C ARG A 334 -16.18 25.67 -25.60
N TRP A 335 -15.74 25.59 -26.85
CA TRP A 335 -14.56 26.28 -27.37
C TRP A 335 -14.65 27.79 -27.21
N ASP A 336 -15.86 28.36 -27.38
CA ASP A 336 -16.17 29.76 -27.15
C ASP A 336 -15.71 30.21 -25.73
N LYS A 337 -16.01 29.41 -24.73
CA LYS A 337 -15.62 29.69 -23.35
C LYS A 337 -14.12 29.55 -23.11
N CYS A 338 -13.49 28.56 -23.77
CA CYS A 338 -12.05 28.39 -23.70
C CYS A 338 -11.30 29.57 -24.32
N ILE A 339 -11.80 30.13 -25.44
CA ILE A 339 -11.23 31.29 -26.10
C ILE A 339 -11.40 32.55 -25.22
N GLU A 340 -12.58 32.76 -24.62
CA GLU A 340 -12.83 33.85 -23.67
C GLU A 340 -11.87 33.84 -22.47
N MET A 341 -11.43 32.65 -22.04
CA MET A 341 -10.50 32.48 -20.90
C MET A 341 -9.04 32.78 -21.23
N GLY A 342 -8.64 32.66 -22.47
CA GLY A 342 -7.27 32.95 -22.91
C GLY A 342 -6.25 31.91 -22.47
N GLU A 343 -5.09 32.35 -21.94
CA GLU A 343 -3.95 31.53 -21.59
C GLU A 343 -4.27 30.30 -20.69
N PRO A 344 -5.12 30.39 -19.66
CA PRO A 344 -5.49 29.23 -18.83
C PRO A 344 -6.10 28.06 -19.61
N ALA A 345 -6.65 28.29 -20.80
CA ALA A 345 -7.27 27.25 -21.62
C ALA A 345 -6.28 26.50 -22.50
N VAL A 346 -5.07 27.02 -22.69
CA VAL A 346 -4.09 26.45 -23.64
C VAL A 346 -3.76 25.00 -23.30
N GLU A 347 -3.46 24.71 -22.04
CA GLU A 347 -3.11 23.33 -21.61
C GLU A 347 -4.27 22.35 -21.81
N ALA A 348 -5.50 22.76 -21.47
CA ALA A 348 -6.68 21.94 -21.63
C ALA A 348 -6.98 21.62 -23.10
N LEU A 349 -6.84 22.62 -23.97
CA LEU A 349 -7.03 22.48 -25.41
C LEU A 349 -5.94 21.61 -26.04
N ASP A 350 -4.69 21.80 -25.61
CA ASP A 350 -3.56 20.97 -26.06
C ASP A 350 -3.78 19.48 -25.74
N ARG A 351 -4.23 19.19 -24.53
CA ARG A 351 -4.50 17.81 -24.11
C ARG A 351 -5.58 17.17 -24.99
N ILE A 352 -6.67 17.89 -25.27
CA ILE A 352 -7.74 17.40 -26.15
C ILE A 352 -7.24 17.21 -27.58
N THR A 353 -6.46 18.15 -28.08
CA THR A 353 -5.86 18.04 -29.43
C THR A 353 -5.02 16.80 -29.59
N GLY A 354 -4.27 16.39 -28.54
CA GLY A 354 -3.38 15.22 -28.58
C GLY A 354 -4.05 13.89 -28.25
N SER A 355 -5.08 13.85 -27.40
CA SER A 355 -5.59 12.62 -26.79
C SER A 355 -7.07 12.34 -26.95
N ALA A 356 -7.89 13.32 -27.40
CA ALA A 356 -9.33 13.09 -27.51
C ALA A 356 -9.64 11.97 -28.52
N PRO A 357 -10.52 11.02 -28.16
CA PRO A 357 -10.85 9.88 -29.03
C PRO A 357 -11.63 10.32 -30.27
N LYS A 358 -12.38 11.43 -30.20
CA LYS A 358 -13.15 11.94 -31.32
C LYS A 358 -12.39 13.03 -32.06
N TRP A 359 -12.22 12.83 -33.36
CA TRP A 359 -11.51 13.78 -34.24
C TRP A 359 -12.15 15.19 -34.20
N ARG A 360 -13.49 15.28 -34.05
CA ARG A 360 -14.24 16.54 -33.98
C ARG A 360 -13.81 17.39 -32.79
N ASP A 361 -13.56 16.75 -31.66
CA ASP A 361 -13.11 17.41 -30.44
C ASP A 361 -11.66 17.92 -30.61
N ARG A 362 -10.79 17.10 -31.21
CA ARG A 362 -9.41 17.52 -31.54
C ARG A 362 -9.35 18.73 -32.45
N ILE A 363 -10.22 18.79 -33.48
CA ILE A 363 -10.25 19.91 -34.41
C ILE A 363 -10.80 21.16 -33.73
N GLY A 364 -11.88 21.04 -32.95
CA GLY A 364 -12.43 22.17 -32.22
C GLY A 364 -11.41 22.77 -31.27
N ALA A 365 -10.67 21.93 -30.55
CA ALA A 365 -9.60 22.37 -29.65
C ALA A 365 -8.44 23.04 -30.42
N ALA A 366 -8.03 22.49 -31.55
CA ALA A 366 -6.97 23.07 -32.38
C ALA A 366 -7.38 24.42 -32.99
N ALA A 367 -8.64 24.57 -33.40
CA ALA A 367 -9.18 25.84 -33.86
C ALA A 367 -9.16 26.90 -32.77
N ALA A 368 -9.60 26.53 -31.55
CA ALA A 368 -9.55 27.43 -30.39
C ALA A 368 -8.10 27.84 -30.04
N LEU A 369 -7.13 26.93 -30.12
CA LEU A 369 -5.71 27.25 -29.92
C LEU A 369 -5.20 28.25 -30.99
N ALA A 370 -5.62 28.10 -32.24
CA ALA A 370 -5.24 29.00 -33.30
C ALA A 370 -5.78 30.44 -33.05
N GLU A 371 -7.02 30.56 -32.59
CA GLU A 371 -7.62 31.86 -32.21
C GLU A 371 -6.91 32.50 -31.01
N LEU A 372 -6.36 31.67 -30.09
CA LEU A 372 -5.53 32.15 -28.97
C LEU A 372 -4.10 32.54 -29.38
N GLY A 373 -3.77 32.48 -30.68
CA GLY A 373 -2.43 32.82 -31.20
C GLY A 373 -1.39 31.75 -30.88
N GLN A 374 -1.82 30.54 -30.53
CA GLN A 374 -0.99 29.37 -30.22
C GLN A 374 -1.22 28.25 -31.26
N PRO A 375 -1.00 28.50 -32.57
CA PRO A 375 -1.25 27.48 -33.57
C PRO A 375 -0.33 26.28 -33.32
N ARG A 376 -0.92 25.13 -33.02
CA ARG A 376 -0.18 23.88 -33.04
C ARG A 376 0.05 23.51 -34.49
N THR A 377 1.28 23.11 -34.80
CA THR A 377 1.58 22.37 -36.04
C THR A 377 0.88 21.01 -35.93
N MET A 378 -0.43 21.02 -36.07
CA MET A 378 -1.15 19.81 -36.44
C MET A 378 -0.70 19.42 -37.82
N PRO A 379 -0.56 18.13 -38.13
CA PRO A 379 -0.22 17.66 -39.48
C PRO A 379 -1.32 17.99 -40.51
N PHE A 380 -2.26 18.87 -40.16
CA PHE A 380 -3.32 19.39 -40.99
C PHE A 380 -2.85 20.64 -41.71
N ALA A 381 -2.47 20.46 -42.93
CA ALA A 381 -2.18 21.60 -43.79
C ALA A 381 -3.40 22.49 -44.11
N ARG A 382 -4.60 22.12 -43.64
CA ARG A 382 -5.84 22.80 -44.05
C ARG A 382 -6.95 22.77 -43.00
N LEU A 383 -6.66 23.38 -41.82
CA LEU A 383 -7.65 23.60 -40.74
C LEU A 383 -8.92 24.35 -41.25
N ASP A 384 -8.72 25.21 -42.27
CA ASP A 384 -9.78 25.98 -42.93
C ASP A 384 -10.83 25.07 -43.63
N LEU A 385 -10.42 24.00 -44.28
CA LEU A 385 -11.32 23.05 -44.93
C LEU A 385 -12.18 22.29 -43.92
N VAL A 386 -11.59 21.90 -42.82
CA VAL A 386 -12.31 21.19 -41.73
C VAL A 386 -13.29 22.11 -41.05
N GLN A 387 -12.94 23.38 -40.81
CA GLN A 387 -13.86 24.38 -40.27
C GLN A 387 -15.05 24.63 -41.20
N ARG A 388 -14.80 24.69 -42.53
CA ARG A 388 -15.84 24.83 -43.54
C ARG A 388 -16.75 23.58 -43.58
N ALA A 389 -16.19 22.38 -43.50
CA ALA A 389 -16.98 21.14 -43.44
C ALA A 389 -17.89 21.10 -42.20
N LEU A 390 -17.37 21.48 -41.03
CA LEU A 390 -18.15 21.57 -39.80
C LEU A 390 -19.26 22.64 -39.93
N SER A 391 -18.96 23.82 -40.48
CA SER A 391 -19.94 24.88 -40.74
C SER A 391 -21.08 24.43 -41.68
N ILE A 392 -20.76 23.61 -42.72
CA ILE A 392 -21.77 23.02 -43.59
C ILE A 392 -22.64 22.03 -42.83
N LEU A 393 -22.02 21.18 -42.00
CA LEU A 393 -22.75 20.16 -41.23
C LEU A 393 -23.66 20.76 -40.14
N ASP A 394 -23.26 21.87 -39.55
CA ASP A 394 -24.03 22.56 -38.53
C ASP A 394 -25.05 23.58 -39.11
N SER A 395 -25.07 23.78 -40.42
CA SER A 395 -26.05 24.69 -41.09
C SER A 395 -27.45 24.09 -41.07
N ASP A 396 -28.48 24.93 -41.15
CA ASP A 396 -29.89 24.53 -41.22
C ASP A 396 -30.34 24.01 -42.61
N GLN A 397 -29.42 23.80 -43.53
CA GLN A 397 -29.71 23.33 -44.88
C GLN A 397 -30.22 21.88 -44.90
N SER A 398 -30.93 21.50 -45.98
CA SER A 398 -31.39 20.13 -46.16
C SER A 398 -30.26 19.12 -46.23
N GLY A 399 -30.49 17.87 -45.87
CA GLY A 399 -29.49 16.80 -45.94
C GLY A 399 -28.88 16.63 -47.32
N GLU A 400 -29.67 16.89 -48.39
CA GLU A 400 -29.24 16.78 -49.78
C GLU A 400 -28.32 17.96 -50.17
N ASP A 401 -28.62 19.18 -49.74
CA ASP A 401 -27.79 20.36 -49.97
C ASP A 401 -26.47 20.27 -49.17
N LYS A 402 -26.48 19.80 -47.94
CA LYS A 402 -25.28 19.52 -47.14
C LYS A 402 -24.38 18.52 -47.84
N ARG A 403 -25.01 17.49 -48.43
CA ARG A 403 -24.27 16.45 -49.19
C ARG A 403 -23.54 17.06 -50.39
N GLY A 404 -24.23 17.85 -51.22
CA GLY A 404 -23.66 18.48 -52.38
C GLY A 404 -22.48 19.42 -52.03
N LEU A 405 -22.64 20.20 -50.96
CA LEU A 405 -21.59 21.12 -50.50
C LEU A 405 -20.36 20.37 -49.93
N LEU A 406 -20.59 19.28 -49.19
CA LEU A 406 -19.51 18.45 -48.67
C LEU A 406 -18.78 17.69 -49.79
N GLU A 407 -19.50 17.19 -50.79
CA GLU A 407 -18.90 16.55 -51.98
C GLU A 407 -18.03 17.52 -52.78
N ALA A 408 -18.46 18.79 -52.92
CA ALA A 408 -17.68 19.85 -53.53
C ALA A 408 -16.41 20.18 -52.73
N LEU A 409 -16.53 20.30 -51.41
CA LEU A 409 -15.41 20.57 -50.51
C LEU A 409 -14.37 19.44 -50.55
N LEU A 410 -14.85 18.19 -50.55
CA LEU A 410 -14.00 16.98 -50.59
C LEU A 410 -13.42 16.69 -51.98
N ALA A 411 -14.05 17.13 -53.05
CA ALA A 411 -13.47 17.09 -54.39
C ALA A 411 -12.21 17.96 -54.51
N ASP A 412 -12.22 19.09 -53.77
CA ASP A 412 -11.05 19.97 -53.67
C ASP A 412 -9.91 19.31 -52.85
N GLU A 413 -10.26 18.55 -51.78
CA GLU A 413 -9.30 17.77 -51.01
C GLU A 413 -8.64 16.65 -51.80
N ARG A 414 -9.37 15.95 -52.69
CA ARG A 414 -8.80 14.89 -53.56
C ARG A 414 -7.63 15.34 -54.41
N GLN A 415 -7.56 16.60 -54.75
CA GLN A 415 -6.41 17.16 -55.49
C GLN A 415 -5.14 17.19 -54.63
N PHE A 416 -5.26 17.19 -53.33
CA PHE A 416 -4.17 17.34 -52.40
C PHE A 416 -3.81 16.08 -51.62
N ASP A 417 -4.75 15.10 -51.45
CA ASP A 417 -4.50 13.82 -50.82
C ASP A 417 -5.02 12.64 -51.65
N PRO A 418 -4.12 12.04 -52.46
CA PRO A 418 -4.47 10.90 -53.33
C PRO A 418 -4.83 9.62 -52.56
N ALA A 419 -4.82 9.63 -51.20
CA ALA A 419 -5.16 8.48 -50.37
C ALA A 419 -6.69 8.28 -50.20
N VAL A 420 -7.50 9.30 -50.46
CA VAL A 420 -8.97 9.20 -50.34
C VAL A 420 -9.56 8.70 -51.67
N GLU A 421 -10.01 7.43 -51.70
CA GLU A 421 -10.54 6.78 -52.90
C GLU A 421 -12.04 6.92 -53.10
N GLU A 422 -12.81 6.80 -52.01
CA GLU A 422 -14.27 6.78 -52.04
C GLU A 422 -14.87 7.42 -50.82
N ILE A 423 -16.04 8.03 -50.97
CA ILE A 423 -16.85 8.56 -49.89
C ILE A 423 -18.17 7.80 -49.93
N GLU A 424 -18.54 7.12 -48.82
CA GLU A 424 -19.86 6.56 -48.61
C GLU A 424 -20.61 7.36 -47.56
N TRP A 425 -21.91 7.46 -47.72
CA TRP A 425 -22.76 8.17 -46.79
C TRP A 425 -23.30 7.22 -45.72
N CYS A 426 -23.08 7.57 -44.46
CA CYS A 426 -23.68 6.89 -43.32
C CYS A 426 -25.22 7.16 -43.29
N LYS A 427 -25.97 6.24 -42.74
CA LYS A 427 -27.44 6.43 -42.54
C LYS A 427 -27.78 7.62 -41.65
N CYS A 428 -26.84 8.14 -40.87
CA CYS A 428 -26.98 9.37 -40.09
C CYS A 428 -26.76 10.65 -40.88
N GLY A 429 -26.51 10.58 -42.20
CA GLY A 429 -26.31 11.74 -43.07
C GLY A 429 -24.88 12.30 -43.12
N TYR A 430 -23.93 11.66 -42.49
CA TYR A 430 -22.50 12.08 -42.51
C TYR A 430 -21.66 11.27 -43.47
N PRO A 431 -20.62 11.88 -44.08
CA PRO A 431 -19.71 11.18 -44.97
C PRO A 431 -18.82 10.18 -44.19
N ALA A 432 -18.71 8.98 -44.69
CA ALA A 432 -17.75 7.96 -44.25
C ALA A 432 -16.67 7.79 -45.33
N TYR A 433 -15.43 7.80 -44.94
CA TYR A 433 -14.29 7.82 -45.84
C TYR A 433 -13.69 6.43 -46.01
N LYS A 434 -13.28 6.12 -47.23
CA LYS A 434 -12.48 4.95 -47.59
C LYS A 434 -11.12 5.41 -48.08
N ALA A 435 -10.07 4.94 -47.45
CA ALA A 435 -8.71 5.29 -47.84
C ALA A 435 -7.91 4.04 -48.22
N ARG A 436 -6.96 4.19 -49.15
CA ARG A 436 -5.96 3.15 -49.46
C ARG A 436 -4.94 3.05 -48.33
N LYS A 437 -4.81 1.85 -47.74
CA LYS A 437 -3.95 1.53 -46.61
C LYS A 437 -2.45 1.84 -46.85
N ASP A 438 -2.01 1.74 -48.09
CA ASP A 438 -0.61 1.89 -48.55
C ASP A 438 -0.20 3.35 -48.81
N ARG A 439 -1.15 4.30 -48.79
CA ARG A 439 -0.92 5.71 -49.10
C ARG A 439 -1.27 6.68 -47.99
N LEU A 440 -1.85 6.17 -46.88
CA LEU A 440 -2.12 6.98 -45.72
C LEU A 440 -0.81 7.36 -45.02
N ARG A 441 -0.47 8.64 -45.03
CA ARG A 441 0.52 9.15 -44.11
C ARG A 441 -0.04 9.13 -42.70
N GLU A 442 0.78 8.78 -41.70
CA GLU A 442 0.41 8.64 -40.29
C GLU A 442 -0.61 9.68 -39.74
N PRO A 443 -0.53 10.95 -40.14
CA PRO A 443 -1.46 11.98 -39.66
C PRO A 443 -2.93 11.78 -40.05
N LEU A 444 -3.20 11.18 -41.21
CA LEU A 444 -4.57 10.96 -41.70
C LEU A 444 -5.18 9.70 -41.08
N SER A 445 -4.36 8.69 -40.77
CA SER A 445 -4.82 7.48 -40.08
C SER A 445 -5.34 7.79 -38.66
N ASP A 446 -4.64 8.67 -37.95
CA ASP A 446 -5.03 9.10 -36.59
C ASP A 446 -6.28 9.98 -36.61
N LEU A 447 -6.45 10.81 -37.65
CA LEU A 447 -7.64 11.65 -37.79
C LEU A 447 -8.90 10.84 -38.08
N LEU A 448 -8.77 9.81 -38.93
CA LEU A 448 -9.90 9.00 -39.37
C LEU A 448 -10.16 7.81 -38.45
N GLY A 449 -9.39 7.66 -37.36
CA GLY A 449 -9.56 6.60 -36.38
C GLY A 449 -9.29 5.18 -36.89
N PHE A 450 -8.35 5.04 -37.84
CA PHE A 450 -7.95 3.73 -38.36
C PHE A 450 -7.00 3.04 -37.37
N GLU A 451 -7.45 2.01 -36.69
CA GLU A 451 -6.54 1.05 -36.04
C GLU A 451 -5.79 0.23 -37.10
N GLN A 452 -4.50 0.03 -36.90
CA GLN A 452 -3.68 -0.85 -37.73
C GLN A 452 -4.07 -2.31 -37.48
N ASP A 453 -5.07 -2.81 -38.19
CA ASP A 453 -5.36 -4.25 -38.23
C ASP A 453 -4.72 -4.88 -39.50
N SER A 454 -3.97 -5.94 -39.26
CA SER A 454 -3.00 -6.52 -40.21
C SER A 454 -3.61 -7.35 -41.35
N ASN A 455 -4.93 -7.35 -41.57
CA ASN A 455 -5.57 -8.14 -42.62
C ASN A 455 -6.65 -7.36 -43.39
N THR A 456 -6.39 -7.14 -44.66
CA THR A 456 -7.27 -6.90 -45.85
C THR A 456 -8.77 -6.56 -45.67
N VAL A 457 -9.20 -5.99 -44.59
CA VAL A 457 -10.59 -5.54 -44.38
C VAL A 457 -10.67 -4.04 -44.64
N LYS A 458 -11.42 -3.62 -45.65
CA LYS A 458 -11.74 -2.22 -45.90
C LYS A 458 -12.77 -1.77 -44.86
N THR A 459 -12.38 -0.87 -43.94
CA THR A 459 -13.24 -0.39 -42.89
C THR A 459 -13.66 1.05 -43.18
N TYR A 460 -14.96 1.30 -43.20
CA TYR A 460 -15.51 2.65 -43.25
C TYR A 460 -15.88 3.11 -41.86
N TYR A 461 -15.45 4.30 -41.52
CA TYR A 461 -15.71 4.92 -40.23
C TYR A 461 -16.57 6.16 -40.38
N CYS A 462 -17.68 6.24 -39.64
CA CYS A 462 -18.51 7.43 -39.61
C CYS A 462 -18.20 8.23 -38.32
N PRO A 463 -17.63 9.42 -38.45
CA PRO A 463 -17.24 10.23 -37.28
C PRO A 463 -18.43 10.76 -36.45
N SER A 464 -19.64 10.77 -37.05
CA SER A 464 -20.83 11.31 -36.36
C SER A 464 -21.55 10.29 -35.45
N CYS A 465 -21.57 9.01 -35.82
CA CYS A 465 -22.35 8.02 -35.08
C CYS A 465 -21.49 6.88 -34.52
N ASP A 466 -20.19 6.96 -34.63
CA ASP A 466 -19.22 5.99 -34.11
C ASP A 466 -19.44 4.55 -34.64
N THR A 467 -20.20 4.40 -35.73
CA THR A 467 -20.47 3.08 -36.31
C THR A 467 -19.37 2.66 -37.27
N ARG A 468 -18.68 1.56 -36.96
CA ARG A 468 -17.79 0.85 -37.89
C ARG A 468 -18.63 0.02 -38.87
N ARG A 469 -18.42 0.17 -40.15
CA ARG A 469 -18.91 -0.76 -41.16
C ARG A 469 -17.71 -1.49 -41.77
N ALA A 470 -17.58 -2.78 -41.45
CA ALA A 470 -16.68 -3.66 -42.18
C ALA A 470 -17.40 -4.18 -43.40
N THR A 471 -16.90 -3.86 -44.63
CA THR A 471 -17.28 -4.60 -45.82
C THR A 471 -16.25 -5.69 -46.03
N VAL A 472 -16.68 -6.94 -45.92
CA VAL A 472 -15.87 -8.09 -46.34
C VAL A 472 -15.77 -7.99 -47.85
N GLY A 473 -14.56 -7.81 -48.38
CA GLY A 473 -14.32 -7.82 -49.79
C GLY A 473 -14.61 -9.21 -50.37
N ALA A 474 -15.28 -9.25 -51.48
CA ALA A 474 -15.41 -10.41 -52.33
C ALA A 474 -14.08 -10.80 -52.94
#